data_d565650d3ccc296bffc4b1f6216bc41a
#
_entry.id   d565650d3ccc296bffc4b1f6216bc41a
#
_cell.length_a   1.000
_cell.length_b   1.000
_cell.length_c   1.000
_cell.angle_alpha   90.00
_cell.angle_beta   90.00
_cell.angle_gamma   90.00
#
_symmetry.space_group_name_H-M   'P 1'
#
loop_
_entity.id
_entity.type
_entity.pdbx_description
1 polymer ?
#
loop_
_entity_poly.entity_id
_entity_poly.type
_entity_poly.pdbx_seq_one_letter_code
_entity_poly.pdbx_strand_id
1 'polypeptide(L)'
;MLEKAKKTMAKEPALLKLSGKIMVAGDTHGDVVIAKQIVKKFFDEKYDYLIFLGDYVDRAPPDIGSSMLNINFLLEEKIECSDKIYLLKGNHEANYAIPCYPHDFEYEAGQMYRKYVEIFMEMPLATILNNVFAAHGGFPIKKSIYEIDKNDIEAIEEITWSDVAISPVYRGAGNKFGKKELNEFLDKIKAKAFIRGHDYNMNGIVAYEKCLTIFSSRLYKDMGNGGVLIAKIDGNIENMKDIEIEDFSTGEWRRYEVKYID
;
A
#
# COMPACT_ATOMS: atom_id res chain seq x y z
N MET A 1 20.27 2.24 -11.91
CA MET A 1 19.11 2.45 -11.04
C MET A 1 18.71 1.13 -10.39
N LEU A 2 18.27 0.07 -11.07
CA LEU A 2 17.68 -1.16 -10.50
C LEU A 2 18.56 -1.87 -9.46
N GLU A 3 19.85 -2.07 -9.74
CA GLU A 3 20.79 -2.68 -8.78
C GLU A 3 20.94 -1.89 -7.47
N LYS A 4 20.87 -0.55 -7.55
CA LYS A 4 20.94 0.32 -6.37
C LYS A 4 19.65 0.21 -5.56
N ALA A 5 18.49 0.20 -6.23
CA ALA A 5 17.20 -0.01 -5.58
C ALA A 5 17.14 -1.35 -4.82
N LYS A 6 17.51 -2.45 -5.49
CA LYS A 6 17.60 -3.78 -4.87
C LYS A 6 18.45 -3.77 -3.61
N LYS A 7 19.69 -3.24 -3.70
CA LYS A 7 20.60 -3.16 -2.55
C LYS A 7 20.07 -2.29 -1.41
N THR A 8 19.31 -1.26 -1.72
CA THR A 8 18.69 -0.39 -0.71
C THR A 8 17.60 -1.14 0.03
N MET A 9 16.66 -1.76 -0.69
CA MET A 9 15.53 -2.50 -0.13
C MET A 9 15.95 -3.81 0.58
N ALA A 10 17.01 -4.47 0.13
CA ALA A 10 17.54 -5.67 0.78
C ALA A 10 17.92 -5.47 2.26
N LYS A 11 18.20 -4.22 2.65
CA LYS A 11 18.53 -3.88 4.05
C LYS A 11 17.29 -3.71 4.94
N GLU A 12 16.11 -3.60 4.35
CA GLU A 12 14.87 -3.39 5.09
C GLU A 12 14.32 -4.72 5.61
N PRO A 13 13.73 -4.78 6.81
CA PRO A 13 13.06 -5.97 7.31
C PRO A 13 11.72 -6.19 6.58
N ALA A 14 11.13 -7.38 6.71
CA ALA A 14 9.80 -7.67 6.18
C ALA A 14 8.70 -6.82 6.86
N LEU A 15 8.85 -6.55 8.16
CA LEU A 15 8.00 -5.65 8.95
C LEU A 15 8.79 -4.41 9.36
N LEU A 16 8.40 -3.26 8.84
CA LEU A 16 8.93 -1.95 9.26
C LEU A 16 8.25 -1.48 10.55
N LYS A 17 9.00 -0.71 11.37
CA LYS A 17 8.46 -0.02 12.55
C LYS A 17 8.94 1.43 12.52
N LEU A 18 8.02 2.35 12.34
CA LEU A 18 8.30 3.76 12.16
C LEU A 18 7.45 4.60 13.14
N SER A 19 8.02 5.71 13.61
CA SER A 19 7.33 6.60 14.54
C SER A 19 7.65 8.05 14.20
N GLY A 20 6.61 8.88 14.09
CA GLY A 20 6.72 10.28 13.73
C GLY A 20 5.50 10.76 12.97
N LYS A 21 5.70 11.78 12.14
CA LYS A 21 4.70 12.33 11.23
C LYS A 21 4.74 11.57 9.90
N ILE A 22 3.69 10.84 9.57
CA ILE A 22 3.71 9.82 8.51
C ILE A 22 2.60 10.08 7.51
N MET A 23 2.94 10.01 6.22
CA MET A 23 2.00 10.01 5.10
C MET A 23 1.92 8.59 4.51
N VAL A 24 0.71 8.12 4.22
CA VAL A 24 0.45 6.81 3.62
C VAL A 24 -0.31 6.99 2.32
N ALA A 25 0.18 6.39 1.24
CA ALA A 25 -0.45 6.34 -0.08
C ALA A 25 -0.86 4.90 -0.40
N GLY A 26 -2.02 4.74 -1.02
CA GLY A 26 -2.53 3.47 -1.51
C GLY A 26 -1.98 3.10 -2.89
N ASP A 27 -2.72 2.23 -3.57
CA ASP A 27 -2.41 1.71 -4.90
C ASP A 27 -2.29 2.86 -5.92
N THR A 28 -1.18 2.90 -6.64
CA THR A 28 -0.95 3.92 -7.67
C THR A 28 -1.18 3.41 -9.10
N HIS A 29 -1.02 2.11 -9.35
CA HIS A 29 -1.26 1.46 -10.63
C HIS A 29 -0.80 2.30 -11.84
N GLY A 30 0.50 2.55 -11.93
CA GLY A 30 1.10 3.29 -13.03
C GLY A 30 0.83 4.81 -13.03
N ASP A 31 0.06 5.37 -12.09
CA ASP A 31 -0.25 6.80 -12.07
C ASP A 31 0.92 7.65 -11.52
N VAL A 32 1.95 7.80 -12.32
CA VAL A 32 3.14 8.61 -11.98
C VAL A 32 2.79 10.08 -11.73
N VAL A 33 1.70 10.60 -12.28
CA VAL A 33 1.27 11.99 -12.04
C VAL A 33 0.89 12.16 -10.58
N ILE A 34 0.09 11.24 -10.05
CA ILE A 34 -0.31 11.28 -8.63
C ILE A 34 0.88 10.93 -7.72
N ALA A 35 1.69 9.93 -8.06
CA ALA A 35 2.89 9.62 -7.27
C ALA A 35 3.80 10.85 -7.09
N LYS A 36 4.02 11.65 -8.14
CA LYS A 36 4.77 12.92 -8.05
C LYS A 36 4.09 13.96 -7.16
N GLN A 37 2.76 14.07 -7.20
CA GLN A 37 2.04 15.00 -6.32
C GLN A 37 2.12 14.59 -4.84
N ILE A 38 2.08 13.28 -4.57
CA ILE A 38 2.24 12.73 -3.22
C ILE A 38 3.65 13.01 -2.68
N VAL A 39 4.69 12.70 -3.47
CA VAL A 39 6.09 12.95 -3.08
C VAL A 39 6.33 14.45 -2.87
N LYS A 40 5.82 15.30 -3.77
CA LYS A 40 5.91 16.75 -3.60
C LYS A 40 5.26 17.20 -2.28
N LYS A 41 4.04 16.76 -2.00
CA LYS A 41 3.31 17.09 -0.76
C LYS A 41 4.06 16.61 0.47
N PHE A 42 4.62 15.40 0.44
CA PHE A 42 5.43 14.84 1.52
C PHE A 42 6.57 15.80 1.92
N PHE A 43 7.32 16.31 0.95
CA PHE A 43 8.41 17.25 1.21
C PHE A 43 7.91 18.64 1.62
N ASP A 44 6.89 19.16 0.97
CA ASP A 44 6.31 20.50 1.25
C ASP A 44 5.78 20.57 2.69
N GLU A 45 5.13 19.52 3.18
CA GLU A 45 4.55 19.44 4.53
C GLU A 45 5.51 18.85 5.58
N LYS A 46 6.74 18.50 5.17
CA LYS A 46 7.84 18.04 6.04
C LYS A 46 7.44 16.82 6.90
N TYR A 47 6.85 15.80 6.27
CA TYR A 47 6.63 14.52 6.93
C TYR A 47 7.95 13.80 7.17
N ASP A 48 8.00 12.99 8.25
CA ASP A 48 9.18 12.17 8.56
C ASP A 48 9.27 10.98 7.61
N TYR A 49 8.11 10.34 7.32
CA TYR A 49 8.04 9.14 6.48
C TYR A 49 6.89 9.18 5.49
N LEU A 50 7.14 8.65 4.29
CA LEU A 50 6.15 8.38 3.25
C LEU A 50 6.13 6.88 2.97
N ILE A 51 4.94 6.28 3.10
CA ILE A 51 4.71 4.86 2.87
C ILE A 51 3.78 4.70 1.68
N PHE A 52 4.17 3.91 0.70
CA PHE A 52 3.30 3.42 -0.35
C PHE A 52 2.92 1.96 -0.07
N LEU A 53 1.64 1.62 -0.20
CA LEU A 53 1.10 0.33 0.23
C LEU A 53 1.27 -0.82 -0.77
N GLY A 54 1.81 -0.56 -1.97
CA GLY A 54 1.94 -1.55 -3.04
C GLY A 54 1.16 -1.20 -4.30
N ASP A 55 1.16 -2.13 -5.25
CA ASP A 55 0.50 -2.02 -6.56
C ASP A 55 0.91 -0.76 -7.34
N TYR A 56 2.21 -0.74 -7.67
CA TYR A 56 2.83 0.34 -8.46
C TYR A 56 2.71 0.12 -9.96
N VAL A 57 2.59 -1.15 -10.34
CA VAL A 57 2.62 -1.63 -11.73
C VAL A 57 1.24 -2.05 -12.21
N ASP A 58 1.14 -2.34 -13.48
CA ASP A 58 -0.09 -2.68 -14.20
C ASP A 58 -1.14 -1.54 -14.23
N ARG A 59 -2.08 -1.63 -15.14
CA ARG A 59 -3.29 -0.78 -15.21
C ARG A 59 -2.99 0.71 -15.22
N ALA A 60 -1.89 1.15 -15.87
CA ALA A 60 -1.58 2.58 -15.98
C ALA A 60 -2.76 3.36 -16.58
N PRO A 61 -3.08 4.58 -16.08
CA PRO A 61 -4.06 5.44 -16.71
C PRO A 61 -3.75 5.63 -18.20
N PRO A 62 -4.78 5.70 -19.08
CA PRO A 62 -4.58 5.77 -20.55
C PRO A 62 -3.71 6.94 -21.02
N ASP A 63 -3.71 8.05 -20.30
CA ASP A 63 -2.88 9.23 -20.57
C ASP A 63 -1.41 9.04 -20.18
N ILE A 64 -1.09 8.04 -19.37
CA ILE A 64 0.26 7.64 -18.97
C ILE A 64 0.80 6.56 -19.92
N GLY A 65 -0.02 5.54 -20.20
CA GLY A 65 0.26 4.50 -21.17
C GLY A 65 1.22 3.39 -20.73
N SER A 66 2.03 3.58 -19.67
CA SER A 66 2.92 2.55 -19.13
C SER A 66 3.17 2.73 -17.63
N SER A 67 3.01 1.64 -16.90
CA SER A 67 3.27 1.61 -15.46
C SER A 67 4.77 1.68 -15.10
N MET A 68 5.64 1.44 -16.08
CA MET A 68 7.10 1.59 -15.89
C MET A 68 7.50 3.00 -15.48
N LEU A 69 6.78 4.03 -15.92
CA LEU A 69 7.08 5.41 -15.53
C LEU A 69 6.89 5.63 -14.03
N ASN A 70 5.84 5.02 -13.46
CA ASN A 70 5.53 5.11 -12.04
C ASN A 70 6.55 4.36 -11.18
N ILE A 71 6.78 3.07 -11.48
CA ILE A 71 7.71 2.27 -10.67
C ILE A 71 9.14 2.82 -10.75
N ASN A 72 9.59 3.26 -11.91
CA ASN A 72 10.93 3.85 -12.05
C ASN A 72 11.07 5.14 -11.22
N PHE A 73 10.09 6.05 -11.28
CA PHE A 73 10.05 7.24 -10.46
C PHE A 73 10.12 6.90 -8.97
N LEU A 74 9.28 5.98 -8.49
CA LEU A 74 9.25 5.58 -7.08
C LEU A 74 10.56 4.91 -6.63
N LEU A 75 11.19 4.11 -7.49
CA LEU A 75 12.50 3.53 -7.20
C LEU A 75 13.62 4.57 -7.15
N GLU A 76 13.57 5.61 -7.97
CA GLU A 76 14.51 6.75 -7.90
C GLU A 76 14.34 7.51 -6.59
N GLU A 77 13.12 7.87 -6.21
CA GLU A 77 12.82 8.52 -4.93
C GLU A 77 13.25 7.66 -3.73
N LYS A 78 13.01 6.34 -3.79
CA LYS A 78 13.48 5.39 -2.77
C LYS A 78 14.99 5.35 -2.64
N ILE A 79 15.72 5.45 -3.72
CA ILE A 79 17.19 5.48 -3.71
C ILE A 79 17.72 6.79 -3.10
N GLU A 80 17.08 7.90 -3.41
CA GLU A 80 17.49 9.22 -2.94
C GLU A 80 17.13 9.48 -1.48
N CYS A 81 15.97 8.98 -1.05
CA CYS A 81 15.40 9.17 0.28
C CYS A 81 15.17 7.82 0.98
N SER A 82 16.19 6.98 1.04
CA SER A 82 16.09 5.57 1.45
C SER A 82 15.62 5.35 2.89
N ASP A 83 15.81 6.33 3.76
CA ASP A 83 15.43 6.35 5.17
C ASP A 83 14.07 7.04 5.44
N LYS A 84 13.42 7.57 4.40
CA LYS A 84 12.16 8.32 4.52
C LYS A 84 11.03 7.75 3.68
N ILE A 85 11.32 7.24 2.48
CA ILE A 85 10.32 6.71 1.55
C ILE A 85 10.40 5.18 1.56
N TYR A 86 9.27 4.53 1.84
CA TYR A 86 9.16 3.07 1.89
C TYR A 86 8.09 2.57 0.93
N LEU A 87 8.43 1.52 0.18
CA LEU A 87 7.57 0.89 -0.81
C LEU A 87 7.24 -0.51 -0.33
N LEU A 88 6.00 -0.75 0.11
CA LEU A 88 5.53 -2.09 0.50
C LEU A 88 5.22 -2.92 -0.76
N LYS A 89 5.20 -4.23 -0.61
CA LYS A 89 4.84 -5.17 -1.67
C LYS A 89 3.33 -5.28 -1.80
N GLY A 90 2.79 -5.02 -2.99
CA GLY A 90 1.43 -5.34 -3.38
C GLY A 90 1.33 -6.71 -4.06
N ASN A 91 0.11 -7.14 -4.40
CA ASN A 91 -0.07 -8.41 -5.10
C ASN A 91 0.42 -8.37 -6.55
N HIS A 92 0.44 -7.21 -7.20
CA HIS A 92 1.01 -7.04 -8.54
C HIS A 92 2.53 -7.16 -8.53
N GLU A 93 3.22 -6.65 -7.51
CA GLU A 93 4.65 -6.89 -7.32
C GLU A 93 4.94 -8.34 -6.90
N ALA A 94 3.99 -9.00 -6.21
CA ALA A 94 4.09 -10.39 -5.79
C ALA A 94 3.70 -11.42 -6.86
N ASN A 95 3.46 -11.02 -8.10
CA ASN A 95 3.05 -11.90 -9.21
C ASN A 95 4.00 -13.11 -9.40
N TYR A 96 5.26 -12.98 -9.05
CA TYR A 96 6.25 -14.06 -9.09
C TYR A 96 5.95 -15.20 -8.10
N ALA A 97 5.23 -14.92 -7.01
CA ALA A 97 4.85 -15.87 -5.96
C ALA A 97 3.41 -16.37 -6.14
N ILE A 98 2.48 -15.45 -6.38
CA ILE A 98 1.06 -15.74 -6.55
C ILE A 98 0.58 -14.95 -7.78
N PRO A 99 0.33 -15.64 -8.91
CA PRO A 99 -0.02 -14.98 -10.17
C PRO A 99 -1.30 -14.13 -10.04
N CYS A 100 -1.23 -12.88 -10.52
CA CYS A 100 -2.38 -12.00 -10.71
C CYS A 100 -2.67 -11.79 -12.20
N TYR A 101 -3.92 -11.59 -12.56
CA TYR A 101 -4.33 -11.34 -13.94
C TYR A 101 -5.37 -10.21 -14.00
N PRO A 102 -5.29 -9.32 -15.03
CA PRO A 102 -4.20 -9.21 -16.01
C PRO A 102 -2.90 -8.67 -15.37
N HIS A 103 -1.73 -9.06 -15.92
CA HIS A 103 -0.42 -8.58 -15.52
C HIS A 103 0.32 -8.04 -16.77
N ASP A 104 0.12 -6.76 -17.04
CA ASP A 104 0.65 -6.11 -18.24
C ASP A 104 2.12 -5.75 -18.09
N PHE A 105 2.59 -5.58 -16.86
CA PHE A 105 3.95 -5.13 -16.56
C PHE A 105 5.05 -6.05 -17.09
N GLU A 106 4.79 -7.35 -17.21
CA GLU A 106 5.75 -8.28 -17.79
C GLU A 106 6.06 -7.93 -19.25
N TYR A 107 5.01 -7.55 -20.02
CA TYR A 107 5.16 -7.08 -21.41
C TYR A 107 5.83 -5.72 -21.47
N GLU A 108 5.44 -4.79 -20.61
CA GLU A 108 5.99 -3.44 -20.53
C GLU A 108 7.50 -3.47 -20.22
N ALA A 109 7.91 -4.28 -19.25
CA ALA A 109 9.29 -4.41 -18.80
C ALA A 109 10.16 -5.28 -19.74
N GLY A 110 9.55 -6.22 -20.49
CA GLY A 110 10.21 -7.10 -21.43
C GLY A 110 11.42 -7.81 -20.82
N GLN A 111 12.59 -7.68 -21.46
CA GLN A 111 13.82 -8.35 -20.97
C GLN A 111 14.27 -7.88 -19.57
N MET A 112 13.79 -6.73 -19.12
CA MET A 112 14.11 -6.20 -17.79
C MET A 112 13.22 -6.77 -16.67
N TYR A 113 12.12 -7.44 -16.99
CA TYR A 113 11.14 -7.93 -16.02
C TYR A 113 11.78 -8.68 -14.85
N ARG A 114 12.70 -9.63 -15.12
CA ARG A 114 13.41 -10.38 -14.08
C ARG A 114 14.15 -9.49 -13.08
N LYS A 115 14.71 -8.37 -13.52
CA LYS A 115 15.40 -7.43 -12.64
C LYS A 115 14.44 -6.66 -11.74
N TYR A 116 13.23 -6.37 -12.23
CA TYR A 116 12.18 -5.81 -11.38
C TYR A 116 11.69 -6.84 -10.35
N VAL A 117 11.47 -8.08 -10.76
CA VAL A 117 11.10 -9.16 -9.82
C VAL A 117 12.12 -9.29 -8.70
N GLU A 118 13.43 -9.23 -9.00
CA GLU A 118 14.47 -9.26 -7.97
C GLU A 118 14.38 -8.08 -6.98
N ILE A 119 13.90 -6.92 -7.41
CA ILE A 119 13.63 -5.77 -6.53
C ILE A 119 12.36 -6.02 -5.72
N PHE A 120 11.29 -6.50 -6.35
CA PHE A 120 10.01 -6.80 -5.72
C PHE A 120 10.15 -7.85 -4.60
N MET A 121 11.03 -8.83 -4.79
CA MET A 121 11.37 -9.80 -3.74
C MET A 121 11.95 -9.14 -2.48
N GLU A 122 12.64 -8.01 -2.61
CA GLU A 122 13.25 -7.27 -1.50
C GLU A 122 12.32 -6.25 -0.82
N MET A 123 11.10 -6.02 -1.35
CA MET A 123 10.15 -5.09 -0.74
C MET A 123 9.64 -5.60 0.62
N PRO A 124 9.52 -4.74 1.64
CA PRO A 124 8.82 -5.03 2.89
C PRO A 124 7.35 -5.45 2.63
N LEU A 125 6.78 -6.24 3.53
CA LEU A 125 5.39 -6.71 3.42
C LEU A 125 4.41 -5.80 4.20
N ALA A 126 4.84 -5.25 5.33
CA ALA A 126 3.97 -4.50 6.22
C ALA A 126 4.75 -3.49 7.05
N THR A 127 4.03 -2.59 7.70
CA THR A 127 4.59 -1.62 8.63
C THR A 127 3.68 -1.35 9.82
N ILE A 128 4.29 -1.03 10.98
CA ILE A 128 3.62 -0.42 12.13
C ILE A 128 4.08 1.03 12.21
N LEU A 129 3.13 1.94 12.10
CA LEU A 129 3.30 3.39 12.04
C LEU A 129 2.74 4.01 13.31
N ASN A 130 3.61 4.39 14.27
CA ASN A 130 3.17 4.69 15.62
C ASN A 130 2.36 3.50 16.19
N ASN A 131 1.05 3.61 16.35
CA ASN A 131 0.13 2.53 16.72
C ASN A 131 -0.90 2.19 15.62
N VAL A 132 -0.55 2.39 14.35
CA VAL A 132 -1.35 2.04 13.17
C VAL A 132 -0.64 0.95 12.39
N PHE A 133 -1.33 -0.14 12.08
CA PHE A 133 -0.83 -1.15 11.16
C PHE A 133 -1.11 -0.74 9.71
N ALA A 134 -0.18 -0.98 8.80
CA ALA A 134 -0.42 -0.76 7.38
C ALA A 134 0.23 -1.87 6.53
N ALA A 135 -0.53 -2.36 5.55
CA ALA A 135 -0.13 -3.39 4.60
C ALA A 135 -1.01 -3.29 3.35
N HIS A 136 -0.66 -4.01 2.28
CA HIS A 136 -1.40 -3.91 1.03
C HIS A 136 -2.84 -4.41 1.14
N GLY A 137 -3.06 -5.66 1.55
CA GLY A 137 -4.38 -6.30 1.57
C GLY A 137 -4.87 -6.71 2.96
N GLY A 138 -4.09 -7.52 3.67
CA GLY A 138 -4.48 -8.08 4.97
C GLY A 138 -3.33 -8.20 5.96
N PHE A 139 -3.40 -9.23 6.76
CA PHE A 139 -2.40 -9.53 7.80
C PHE A 139 -2.23 -11.04 7.94
N PRO A 140 -1.08 -11.52 8.47
CA PRO A 140 -0.85 -12.96 8.63
C PRO A 140 -1.77 -13.53 9.72
N ILE A 141 -2.45 -14.62 9.40
CA ILE A 141 -3.35 -15.34 10.30
C ILE A 141 -2.61 -16.52 10.96
N LYS A 142 -1.81 -17.24 10.18
CA LYS A 142 -1.17 -18.48 10.63
C LYS A 142 0.14 -18.26 11.39
N LYS A 143 0.81 -17.14 11.14
CA LYS A 143 2.10 -16.79 11.76
C LYS A 143 2.02 -15.46 12.50
N SER A 144 2.97 -15.24 13.39
CA SER A 144 3.17 -13.92 13.98
C SER A 144 3.71 -12.95 12.92
N ILE A 145 3.18 -11.72 12.87
CA ILE A 145 3.72 -10.67 11.99
C ILE A 145 5.21 -10.36 12.27
N TYR A 146 5.70 -10.70 13.44
CA TYR A 146 7.10 -10.51 13.83
C TYR A 146 8.04 -11.63 13.35
N GLU A 147 7.49 -12.70 12.77
CA GLU A 147 8.23 -13.89 12.32
C GLU A 147 8.20 -14.10 10.81
N ILE A 148 7.57 -13.14 10.07
CA ILE A 148 7.48 -13.22 8.61
C ILE A 148 8.79 -12.85 7.93
N ASP A 149 9.04 -13.48 6.77
CA ASP A 149 10.09 -13.12 5.83
C ASP A 149 9.52 -12.53 4.55
N LYS A 150 10.29 -11.69 3.84
CA LYS A 150 9.88 -11.02 2.59
C LYS A 150 9.47 -11.99 1.48
N ASN A 151 9.95 -13.23 1.51
CA ASN A 151 9.72 -14.26 0.50
C ASN A 151 8.96 -15.47 1.06
N ASP A 152 8.37 -15.35 2.24
CA ASP A 152 7.43 -16.32 2.79
C ASP A 152 6.13 -16.26 1.99
N ILE A 153 5.90 -17.25 1.12
CA ILE A 153 4.78 -17.29 0.16
C ILE A 153 3.44 -17.21 0.89
N GLU A 154 3.29 -17.89 2.03
CA GLU A 154 2.06 -17.86 2.82
C GLU A 154 1.81 -16.46 3.40
N ALA A 155 2.85 -15.81 3.95
CA ALA A 155 2.74 -14.44 4.45
C ALA A 155 2.47 -13.44 3.30
N ILE A 156 3.11 -13.62 2.13
CA ILE A 156 2.84 -12.82 0.93
C ILE A 156 1.36 -12.94 0.56
N GLU A 157 0.82 -14.17 0.48
CA GLU A 157 -0.60 -14.38 0.13
C GLU A 157 -1.53 -13.70 1.13
N GLU A 158 -1.34 -13.97 2.42
CA GLU A 158 -2.21 -13.41 3.47
C GLU A 158 -2.15 -11.88 3.55
N ILE A 159 -0.97 -11.29 3.33
CA ILE A 159 -0.77 -9.84 3.44
C ILE A 159 -1.18 -9.09 2.17
N THR A 160 -0.95 -9.67 0.98
CA THR A 160 -1.18 -8.94 -0.26
C THR A 160 -2.51 -9.24 -0.95
N TRP A 161 -3.18 -10.38 -0.64
CA TRP A 161 -4.40 -10.82 -1.30
C TRP A 161 -5.66 -10.85 -0.43
N SER A 162 -5.51 -10.72 0.90
CA SER A 162 -6.68 -10.79 1.79
C SER A 162 -7.56 -9.55 1.70
N ASP A 163 -8.87 -9.76 1.90
CA ASP A 163 -9.90 -8.73 1.88
C ASP A 163 -10.78 -8.75 3.14
N VAL A 164 -11.42 -7.63 3.44
CA VAL A 164 -12.47 -7.57 4.45
C VAL A 164 -13.66 -8.46 4.04
N ALA A 165 -14.30 -9.14 5.00
CA ALA A 165 -15.36 -10.11 4.71
C ALA A 165 -16.59 -9.49 4.03
N ILE A 166 -16.87 -8.22 4.30
CA ILE A 166 -17.96 -7.46 3.69
C ILE A 166 -17.70 -7.02 2.24
N SER A 167 -16.45 -7.14 1.75
CA SER A 167 -16.15 -6.89 0.34
C SER A 167 -16.86 -7.92 -0.55
N PRO A 168 -17.49 -7.50 -1.65
CA PRO A 168 -18.17 -8.40 -2.57
C PRO A 168 -17.21 -9.24 -3.43
N VAL A 169 -15.92 -8.91 -3.43
CA VAL A 169 -14.94 -9.53 -4.34
C VAL A 169 -14.46 -10.88 -3.79
N TYR A 170 -14.33 -11.87 -4.68
CA TYR A 170 -13.62 -13.13 -4.44
C TYR A 170 -12.50 -13.27 -5.45
N ARG A 171 -11.26 -13.41 -4.98
CA ARG A 171 -10.06 -13.33 -5.84
C ARG A 171 -9.40 -14.70 -6.09
N GLY A 172 -9.81 -15.74 -5.36
CA GLY A 172 -9.20 -17.08 -5.45
C GLY A 172 -7.88 -17.22 -4.69
N ALA A 173 -7.38 -16.15 -4.06
CA ALA A 173 -6.20 -16.12 -3.19
C ALA A 173 -6.47 -15.24 -1.98
N GLY A 174 -5.66 -15.36 -0.92
CA GLY A 174 -5.83 -14.65 0.33
C GLY A 174 -7.02 -15.16 1.16
N ASN A 175 -7.26 -14.48 2.26
CA ASN A 175 -8.34 -14.79 3.21
C ASN A 175 -9.36 -13.65 3.27
N LYS A 176 -10.57 -13.96 3.69
CA LYS A 176 -11.54 -12.96 4.13
C LYS A 176 -11.46 -12.83 5.65
N PHE A 177 -11.30 -11.61 6.16
CA PHE A 177 -11.28 -11.35 7.60
C PHE A 177 -12.46 -10.46 8.02
N GLY A 178 -13.08 -10.82 9.15
CA GLY A 178 -14.16 -10.07 9.74
C GLY A 178 -13.70 -9.18 10.91
N LYS A 179 -14.67 -8.55 11.57
CA LYS A 179 -14.45 -7.67 12.74
C LYS A 179 -13.68 -8.36 13.86
N LYS A 180 -13.95 -9.66 14.09
CA LYS A 180 -13.33 -10.45 15.16
C LYS A 180 -11.84 -10.67 14.88
N GLU A 181 -11.50 -11.20 13.72
CA GLU A 181 -10.11 -11.49 13.31
C GLU A 181 -9.27 -10.20 13.29
N LEU A 182 -9.85 -9.11 12.79
CA LEU A 182 -9.20 -7.79 12.77
C LEU A 182 -8.90 -7.31 14.20
N ASN A 183 -9.87 -7.36 15.10
CA ASN A 183 -9.65 -6.92 16.50
C ASN A 183 -8.62 -7.78 17.20
N GLU A 184 -8.68 -9.10 17.11
CA GLU A 184 -7.70 -10.02 17.69
C GLU A 184 -6.28 -9.75 17.18
N PHE A 185 -6.13 -9.48 15.88
CA PHE A 185 -4.83 -9.11 15.31
C PHE A 185 -4.32 -7.78 15.82
N LEU A 186 -5.14 -6.71 15.77
CA LEU A 186 -4.75 -5.38 16.20
C LEU A 186 -4.40 -5.34 17.69
N ASP A 187 -5.18 -6.02 18.55
CA ASP A 187 -4.91 -6.12 19.99
C ASP A 187 -3.58 -6.82 20.26
N LYS A 188 -3.28 -7.90 19.54
CA LYS A 188 -2.02 -8.65 19.67
C LYS A 188 -0.79 -7.79 19.35
N ILE A 189 -0.89 -6.89 18.38
CA ILE A 189 0.22 -5.99 18.00
C ILE A 189 0.12 -4.60 18.64
N LYS A 190 -0.90 -4.36 19.47
CA LYS A 190 -1.20 -3.08 20.15
C LYS A 190 -1.44 -1.93 19.15
N ALA A 191 -2.03 -2.22 18.00
CA ALA A 191 -2.46 -1.23 17.03
C ALA A 191 -3.92 -0.84 17.23
N LYS A 192 -4.28 0.39 16.85
CA LYS A 192 -5.64 0.96 16.96
C LYS A 192 -6.39 0.95 15.64
N ALA A 193 -5.67 0.93 14.53
CA ALA A 193 -6.23 0.98 13.19
C ALA A 193 -5.39 0.19 12.20
N PHE A 194 -6.00 -0.16 11.06
CA PHE A 194 -5.38 -0.76 9.91
C PHE A 194 -5.65 0.09 8.66
N ILE A 195 -4.61 0.47 7.93
CA ILE A 195 -4.72 1.15 6.63
C ILE A 195 -4.25 0.19 5.54
N ARG A 196 -5.07 0.03 4.50
CA ARG A 196 -4.79 -0.88 3.39
C ARG A 196 -5.17 -0.28 2.02
N GLY A 197 -4.78 -0.98 0.95
CA GLY A 197 -5.19 -0.77 -0.43
C GLY A 197 -5.99 -1.95 -0.98
N HIS A 198 -5.58 -2.48 -2.16
CA HIS A 198 -5.98 -3.73 -2.79
C HIS A 198 -7.41 -3.81 -3.33
N ASP A 199 -8.43 -3.41 -2.58
CA ASP A 199 -9.81 -3.51 -3.00
C ASP A 199 -10.42 -2.13 -3.33
N TYR A 200 -10.44 -1.80 -4.61
CA TYR A 200 -10.98 -0.52 -5.07
C TYR A 200 -12.46 -0.32 -4.76
N ASN A 201 -13.25 -1.38 -4.55
CA ASN A 201 -14.65 -1.25 -4.13
C ASN A 201 -14.78 -0.72 -2.70
N MET A 202 -13.71 -0.80 -1.93
CA MET A 202 -13.61 -0.30 -0.57
C MET A 202 -12.91 1.06 -0.46
N ASN A 203 -12.49 1.67 -1.58
CA ASN A 203 -11.79 2.95 -1.56
C ASN A 203 -12.57 4.02 -0.79
N GLY A 204 -11.94 4.70 0.16
CA GLY A 204 -12.57 5.71 1.03
C GLY A 204 -13.54 5.16 2.07
N ILE A 205 -13.49 3.84 2.33
CA ILE A 205 -14.37 3.16 3.28
C ILE A 205 -13.58 2.64 4.47
N VAL A 206 -14.13 2.85 5.67
CA VAL A 206 -13.67 2.27 6.93
C VAL A 206 -14.60 1.13 7.30
N ALA A 207 -14.07 -0.09 7.24
CA ALA A 207 -14.76 -1.30 7.69
C ALA A 207 -14.50 -1.54 9.19
N TYR A 208 -15.54 -2.00 9.89
CA TYR A 208 -15.44 -2.41 11.30
C TYR A 208 -14.83 -1.33 12.21
N GLU A 209 -15.06 -0.05 11.88
CA GLU A 209 -14.55 1.13 12.61
C GLU A 209 -13.01 1.29 12.64
N LYS A 210 -12.24 0.31 12.12
CA LYS A 210 -10.77 0.23 12.28
C LYS A 210 -9.97 -0.02 11.00
N CYS A 211 -10.60 -0.47 9.90
CA CYS A 211 -9.90 -0.84 8.67
C CYS A 211 -10.24 0.12 7.54
N LEU A 212 -9.34 1.03 7.22
CA LEU A 212 -9.45 1.99 6.13
C LEU A 212 -8.81 1.44 4.86
N THR A 213 -9.54 1.51 3.73
CA THR A 213 -8.99 1.24 2.41
C THR A 213 -8.81 2.55 1.64
N ILE A 214 -7.63 2.76 1.04
CA ILE A 214 -7.30 3.94 0.24
C ILE A 214 -6.66 3.56 -1.10
N PHE A 215 -7.01 4.31 -2.15
CA PHE A 215 -6.38 4.26 -3.47
C PHE A 215 -5.82 5.64 -3.85
N SER A 216 -4.62 5.64 -4.41
CA SER A 216 -3.90 6.85 -4.83
C SER A 216 -3.71 6.86 -6.36
N SER A 217 -4.78 6.60 -7.11
CA SER A 217 -4.77 6.58 -8.58
C SER A 217 -6.05 7.19 -9.15
N ARG A 218 -5.91 8.01 -10.19
CA ARG A 218 -7.04 8.62 -10.93
C ARG A 218 -7.93 7.58 -11.61
N LEU A 219 -7.38 6.39 -11.90
CA LEU A 219 -8.14 5.31 -12.51
C LEU A 219 -9.31 4.84 -11.61
N TYR A 220 -9.14 4.94 -10.30
CA TYR A 220 -10.09 4.43 -9.30
C TYR A 220 -10.85 5.53 -8.55
N LYS A 221 -10.73 6.80 -9.00
CA LYS A 221 -11.32 7.96 -8.29
C LYS A 221 -12.83 7.88 -8.06
N ASP A 222 -13.55 7.13 -8.90
CA ASP A 222 -15.00 6.99 -8.83
C ASP A 222 -15.45 5.63 -8.23
N MET A 223 -14.50 4.83 -7.71
CA MET A 223 -14.76 3.51 -7.13
C MET A 223 -14.88 3.57 -5.61
N GLY A 224 -15.68 2.66 -5.03
CA GLY A 224 -15.96 2.64 -3.61
C GLY A 224 -16.74 3.88 -3.16
N ASN A 225 -16.19 4.63 -2.20
CA ASN A 225 -16.70 5.96 -1.79
C ASN A 225 -16.02 7.10 -2.60
N GLY A 226 -15.16 6.74 -3.56
CA GLY A 226 -14.43 7.66 -4.45
C GLY A 226 -13.15 8.24 -3.85
N GLY A 227 -12.49 9.06 -4.66
CA GLY A 227 -11.31 9.84 -4.27
C GLY A 227 -9.97 9.28 -4.77
N VAL A 228 -8.97 10.15 -4.82
CA VAL A 228 -7.54 9.85 -4.98
C VAL A 228 -6.88 10.16 -3.65
N LEU A 229 -6.79 9.13 -2.79
CA LEU A 229 -6.67 9.31 -1.35
C LEU A 229 -5.25 9.10 -0.83
N ILE A 230 -4.91 9.89 0.20
CA ILE A 230 -3.78 9.64 1.10
C ILE A 230 -4.26 9.72 2.54
N ALA A 231 -3.57 9.01 3.45
CA ALA A 231 -3.79 9.11 4.89
C ALA A 231 -2.59 9.79 5.57
N LYS A 232 -2.87 10.59 6.60
CA LYS A 232 -1.88 11.38 7.35
C LYS A 232 -2.00 11.05 8.83
N ILE A 233 -0.87 10.66 9.45
CA ILE A 233 -0.79 10.24 10.85
C ILE A 233 0.23 11.12 11.54
N ASP A 234 -0.16 11.77 12.62
CA ASP A 234 0.74 12.60 13.44
C ASP A 234 0.78 12.04 14.88
N GLY A 235 1.81 11.24 15.17
CA GLY A 235 1.94 10.53 16.45
C GLY A 235 0.97 9.35 16.62
N ASN A 236 0.75 8.97 17.88
CA ASN A 236 -0.21 7.91 18.22
C ASN A 236 -1.65 8.40 18.11
N ILE A 237 -2.52 7.49 17.69
CA ILE A 237 -3.96 7.74 17.57
C ILE A 237 -4.74 7.02 18.70
N GLU A 238 -5.92 7.53 19.03
CA GLU A 238 -6.87 6.83 19.90
C GLU A 238 -7.88 6.00 19.08
N ASN A 239 -8.23 6.50 17.90
CA ASN A 239 -9.18 5.84 16.98
C ASN A 239 -8.97 6.30 15.52
N MET A 240 -9.70 5.71 14.58
CA MET A 240 -9.60 6.00 13.15
C MET A 240 -9.87 7.49 12.80
N LYS A 241 -10.66 8.22 13.58
CA LYS A 241 -10.99 9.64 13.30
C LYS A 241 -9.81 10.59 13.52
N ASP A 242 -8.76 10.13 14.20
CA ASP A 242 -7.53 10.90 14.39
C ASP A 242 -6.61 10.85 13.16
N ILE A 243 -6.92 9.97 12.19
CA ILE A 243 -6.23 9.89 10.91
C ILE A 243 -6.90 10.89 9.95
N GLU A 244 -6.13 11.85 9.49
CA GLU A 244 -6.59 12.79 8.47
C GLU A 244 -6.48 12.16 7.09
N ILE A 245 -7.56 12.25 6.29
CA ILE A 245 -7.58 11.77 4.91
C ILE A 245 -7.74 12.94 3.97
N GLU A 246 -6.93 12.96 2.91
CA GLU A 246 -7.03 13.96 1.85
C GLU A 246 -7.24 13.31 0.49
N ASP A 247 -7.92 14.06 -0.38
CA ASP A 247 -8.27 13.69 -1.75
C ASP A 247 -7.67 14.67 -2.76
N PHE A 248 -7.14 14.16 -3.88
CA PHE A 248 -6.61 14.92 -5.00
C PHE A 248 -7.45 14.83 -6.29
N SER A 249 -8.63 14.23 -6.24
CA SER A 249 -9.45 13.97 -7.44
C SER A 249 -9.82 15.24 -8.24
N THR A 250 -9.82 16.40 -7.60
CA THR A 250 -10.11 17.70 -8.21
C THR A 250 -8.87 18.47 -8.69
N GLY A 251 -7.66 17.89 -8.56
CA GLY A 251 -6.39 18.55 -8.89
C GLY A 251 -5.78 19.39 -7.75
N GLU A 252 -6.43 19.43 -6.60
CA GLU A 252 -5.96 20.07 -5.38
C GLU A 252 -6.22 19.16 -4.18
N TRP A 253 -5.31 19.16 -3.18
CA TRP A 253 -5.49 18.42 -1.95
C TRP A 253 -6.58 19.03 -1.09
N ARG A 254 -7.58 18.23 -0.72
CA ARG A 254 -8.71 18.65 0.14
C ARG A 254 -8.99 17.57 1.16
N ARG A 255 -9.42 17.98 2.35
CA ARG A 255 -9.89 17.05 3.37
C ARG A 255 -11.01 16.17 2.83
N TYR A 256 -10.92 14.87 3.13
CA TYR A 256 -11.86 13.86 2.67
C TYR A 256 -12.59 13.21 3.86
N GLU A 257 -13.89 12.98 3.70
CA GLU A 257 -14.72 12.29 4.68
C GLU A 257 -14.93 10.83 4.26
N VAL A 258 -14.42 9.93 5.08
CA VAL A 258 -14.56 8.49 4.87
C VAL A 258 -15.96 7.99 5.22
N LYS A 259 -16.40 6.92 4.55
CA LYS A 259 -17.65 6.24 4.86
C LYS A 259 -17.38 5.06 5.79
N TYR A 260 -18.12 4.97 6.90
CA TYR A 260 -18.05 3.84 7.83
C TYR A 260 -19.08 2.78 7.47
N ILE A 261 -18.68 1.50 7.53
CA ILE A 261 -19.55 0.33 7.34
C ILE A 261 -19.15 -0.78 8.32
N ASP A 262 -20.17 -1.52 8.79
CA ASP A 262 -20.01 -2.69 9.68
C ASP A 262 -20.31 -4.01 8.97
#